data_cb1a57595cb500d99ef398f48cee5b7b
#
_entry.id   cb1a57595cb500d99ef398f48cee5b7b
#
_cell.length_a   1.000
_cell.length_b   1.000
_cell.length_c   1.000
_cell.angle_alpha   90.00
_cell.angle_beta   90.00
_cell.angle_gamma   90.00
#
_symmetry.space_group_name_H-M   'P 1'
#
loop_
_entity.id
_entity.type
_entity.pdbx_description
1 polymer ?
#
loop_
_entity_poly.entity_id
_entity_poly.type
_entity_poly.pdbx_seq_one_letter_code
_entity_poly.pdbx_strand_id
1 'polypeptide(L)'
;VDILVNNAGVFLDSHGTEDAGITSVLTASLDTLNATLKTNLYGPLLLAQELAPLMKQQRYGRIVNVSSGMGQLSEMEGKSPAYRISKTALNALTRILAAETQGYNILVNSVCPGWVRTDIGGPNAERGVEQGASGIVWAATLPDDGPNGGFFRDGQPIPW
;
A
#
# COMPACT_ATOMS: atom_id res chain seq x y z
N VAL A 1 -19.05 7.42 4.27
CA VAL A 1 -17.96 6.40 4.34
C VAL A 1 -16.92 6.88 5.35
N ASP A 2 -16.68 6.07 6.37
CA ASP A 2 -15.79 6.42 7.49
C ASP A 2 -14.39 5.86 7.29
N ILE A 3 -14.29 4.69 6.66
CA ILE A 3 -13.05 3.95 6.50
C ILE A 3 -12.91 3.51 5.04
N LEU A 4 -11.74 3.78 4.45
CA LEU A 4 -11.31 3.25 3.15
C LEU A 4 -10.05 2.41 3.35
N VAL A 5 -10.11 1.14 2.97
CA VAL A 5 -8.94 0.26 2.93
C VAL A 5 -8.64 -0.10 1.48
N ASN A 6 -7.58 0.47 0.94
CA ASN A 6 -7.04 0.14 -0.37
C ASN A 6 -6.20 -1.14 -0.27
N ASN A 7 -6.89 -2.29 -0.24
CA ASN A 7 -6.28 -3.61 -0.09
C ASN A 7 -6.02 -4.31 -1.42
N ALA A 8 -6.81 -4.05 -2.45
CA ALA A 8 -6.64 -4.68 -3.75
C ALA A 8 -5.22 -4.41 -4.30
N GLY A 9 -4.57 -5.47 -4.77
CA GLY A 9 -3.21 -5.36 -5.28
C GLY A 9 -2.88 -6.52 -6.21
N VAL A 10 -1.92 -6.28 -7.12
CA VAL A 10 -1.37 -7.29 -8.02
C VAL A 10 0.15 -7.26 -7.98
N PHE A 11 0.78 -8.41 -8.23
CA PHE A 11 2.23 -8.58 -8.30
C PHE A 11 2.55 -9.34 -9.60
N LEU A 12 2.52 -8.64 -10.73
CA LEU A 12 2.58 -9.24 -12.07
C LEU A 12 4.02 -9.56 -12.53
N ASP A 13 5.02 -8.98 -11.91
CA ASP A 13 6.45 -9.23 -12.13
C ASP A 13 7.10 -10.00 -10.97
N SER A 14 6.29 -10.80 -10.27
CA SER A 14 6.75 -11.73 -9.25
C SER A 14 7.62 -12.83 -9.86
N HIS A 15 8.41 -13.50 -9.03
CA HIS A 15 9.12 -14.72 -9.38
C HIS A 15 8.13 -15.84 -9.74
N GLY A 16 7.61 -15.84 -10.95
CA GLY A 16 6.69 -16.86 -11.42
C GLY A 16 7.35 -17.73 -12.49
N THR A 17 7.46 -19.03 -12.21
CA THR A 17 7.97 -20.12 -13.02
C THR A 17 9.46 -20.05 -13.39
N GLU A 18 10.13 -21.17 -13.30
CA GLU A 18 11.59 -21.35 -13.54
C GLU A 18 12.09 -20.86 -14.90
N ASP A 19 11.19 -20.56 -15.85
CA ASP A 19 11.50 -20.05 -17.19
C ASP A 19 11.24 -18.54 -17.39
N ALA A 20 10.53 -17.87 -16.50
CA ALA A 20 10.39 -16.41 -16.53
C ALA A 20 11.48 -15.80 -15.64
N GLY A 21 12.62 -15.48 -16.24
CA GLY A 21 13.72 -14.83 -15.53
C GLY A 21 13.22 -13.65 -14.70
N ILE A 22 13.78 -13.51 -13.52
CA ILE A 22 13.44 -12.43 -12.57
C ILE A 22 13.44 -11.10 -13.32
N THR A 23 12.30 -10.42 -13.36
CA THR A 23 12.13 -9.19 -14.14
C THR A 23 13.10 -8.12 -13.66
N SER A 24 14.04 -7.76 -14.53
CA SER A 24 14.96 -6.64 -14.32
C SER A 24 14.30 -5.33 -14.77
N VAL A 25 14.65 -4.22 -14.16
CA VAL A 25 14.25 -2.90 -14.65
C VAL A 25 14.74 -2.63 -16.07
N LEU A 26 15.85 -3.26 -16.47
CA LEU A 26 16.43 -3.12 -17.82
C LEU A 26 15.63 -3.84 -18.91
N THR A 27 14.75 -4.78 -18.54
CA THR A 27 13.94 -5.58 -19.45
C THR A 27 12.46 -5.54 -19.12
N ALA A 28 12.06 -4.71 -18.15
CA ALA A 28 10.67 -4.60 -17.71
C ALA A 28 9.75 -4.12 -18.84
N SER A 29 8.60 -4.77 -18.99
CA SER A 29 7.57 -4.37 -19.92
C SER A 29 6.79 -3.15 -19.40
N LEU A 30 6.58 -2.15 -20.25
CA LEU A 30 5.69 -1.03 -19.92
C LEU A 30 4.24 -1.49 -19.73
N ASP A 31 3.81 -2.53 -20.44
CA ASP A 31 2.45 -3.08 -20.26
C ASP A 31 2.28 -3.68 -18.86
N THR A 32 3.26 -4.42 -18.37
CA THR A 32 3.27 -4.95 -17.00
C THR A 32 3.29 -3.82 -15.97
N LEU A 33 4.11 -2.80 -16.18
CA LEU A 33 4.17 -1.63 -15.31
C LEU A 33 2.82 -0.90 -15.27
N ASN A 34 2.23 -0.62 -16.43
CA ASN A 34 0.93 0.05 -16.54
C ASN A 34 -0.20 -0.75 -15.89
N ALA A 35 -0.25 -2.07 -16.13
CA ALA A 35 -1.24 -2.94 -15.52
C ALA A 35 -1.11 -2.97 -13.99
N THR A 36 0.12 -3.02 -13.48
CA THR A 36 0.41 -2.97 -12.03
C THR A 36 -0.01 -1.64 -11.41
N LEU A 37 0.37 -0.52 -12.02
CA LEU A 37 0.02 0.82 -11.56
C LEU A 37 -1.49 1.05 -11.58
N LYS A 38 -2.19 0.52 -12.59
CA LYS A 38 -3.65 0.65 -12.71
C LYS A 38 -4.37 0.13 -11.45
N THR A 39 -3.95 -1.01 -10.94
CA THR A 39 -4.54 -1.59 -9.73
C THR A 39 -3.94 -0.98 -8.46
N ASN A 40 -2.61 -0.96 -8.34
CA ASN A 40 -1.93 -0.67 -7.08
C ASN A 40 -1.87 0.83 -6.74
N LEU A 41 -2.04 1.72 -7.74
CA LEU A 41 -1.94 3.17 -7.55
C LEU A 41 -3.19 3.91 -8.04
N TYR A 42 -3.61 3.70 -9.31
CA TYR A 42 -4.72 4.49 -9.86
C TYR A 42 -6.05 4.16 -9.20
N GLY A 43 -6.29 2.89 -8.82
CA GLY A 43 -7.46 2.49 -8.04
C GLY A 43 -7.55 3.26 -6.71
N PRO A 44 -6.53 3.19 -5.84
CA PRO A 44 -6.45 4.00 -4.62
C PRO A 44 -6.61 5.50 -4.83
N LEU A 45 -5.97 6.06 -5.87
CA LEU A 45 -6.09 7.48 -6.20
C LEU A 45 -7.54 7.87 -6.54
N LEU A 46 -8.20 7.11 -7.42
CA LEU A 46 -9.58 7.39 -7.81
C LEU A 46 -10.55 7.26 -6.63
N LEU A 47 -10.38 6.23 -5.79
CA LEU A 47 -11.19 6.08 -4.58
C LEU A 47 -10.97 7.23 -3.59
N ALA A 48 -9.73 7.69 -3.45
CA ALA A 48 -9.43 8.84 -2.60
C ALA A 48 -10.08 10.13 -3.15
N GLN A 49 -10.05 10.36 -4.47
CA GLN A 49 -10.69 11.52 -5.12
C GLN A 49 -12.21 11.55 -4.86
N GLU A 50 -12.86 10.40 -4.88
CA GLU A 50 -14.31 10.31 -4.65
C GLU A 50 -14.68 10.38 -3.16
N LEU A 51 -13.89 9.77 -2.28
CA LEU A 51 -14.29 9.58 -0.88
C LEU A 51 -13.71 10.64 0.06
N ALA A 52 -12.51 11.17 -0.18
CA ALA A 52 -11.92 12.16 0.71
C ALA A 52 -12.74 13.46 0.82
N PRO A 53 -13.39 13.98 -0.22
CA PRO A 53 -14.30 15.11 -0.08
C PRO A 53 -15.47 14.85 0.87
N LEU A 54 -16.03 13.63 0.84
CA LEU A 54 -17.12 13.23 1.76
C LEU A 54 -16.61 13.12 3.20
N MET A 55 -15.41 12.55 3.39
CA MET A 55 -14.76 12.49 4.71
C MET A 55 -14.45 13.90 5.25
N LYS A 56 -14.05 14.85 4.39
CA LYS A 56 -13.87 16.26 4.78
C LYS A 56 -15.17 16.91 5.26
N GLN A 57 -16.28 16.66 4.57
CA GLN A 57 -17.59 17.20 4.96
C GLN A 57 -18.04 16.69 6.32
N GLN A 58 -17.87 15.40 6.60
CA GLN A 58 -18.23 14.81 7.89
C GLN A 58 -17.18 15.02 8.99
N ARG A 59 -16.00 15.56 8.65
CA ARG A 59 -14.85 15.80 9.52
C ARG A 59 -14.38 14.53 10.24
N TYR A 60 -14.36 13.43 9.52
CA TYR A 60 -13.86 12.14 9.96
C TYR A 60 -13.51 11.26 8.78
N GLY A 61 -12.38 10.57 8.87
CA GLY A 61 -12.00 9.53 7.90
C GLY A 61 -10.75 8.76 8.33
N ARG A 62 -10.68 7.49 7.91
CA ARG A 62 -9.50 6.65 8.02
C ARG A 62 -9.21 6.05 6.64
N ILE A 63 -8.04 6.34 6.10
CA ILE A 63 -7.61 5.81 4.79
C ILE A 63 -6.36 4.97 5.02
N VAL A 64 -6.43 3.69 4.70
CA VAL A 64 -5.33 2.76 4.84
C VAL A 64 -4.93 2.26 3.45
N ASN A 65 -3.70 2.55 3.05
CA ASN A 65 -3.11 2.03 1.83
C ASN A 65 -2.24 0.81 2.17
N VAL A 66 -2.66 -0.37 1.72
CA VAL A 66 -1.89 -1.60 1.93
C VAL A 66 -0.69 -1.61 0.98
N SER A 67 0.46 -1.26 1.54
CA SER A 67 1.74 -1.16 0.85
C SER A 67 2.59 -2.43 1.06
N SER A 68 3.88 -2.30 0.93
CA SER A 68 4.84 -3.40 1.07
C SER A 68 6.21 -2.86 1.51
N GLY A 69 6.98 -3.67 2.24
CA GLY A 69 8.40 -3.41 2.45
C GLY A 69 9.18 -3.27 1.14
N MET A 70 8.73 -3.91 0.06
CA MET A 70 9.33 -3.74 -1.27
C MET A 70 9.13 -2.33 -1.86
N GLY A 71 8.28 -1.51 -1.28
CA GLY A 71 8.10 -0.09 -1.64
C GLY A 71 8.93 0.87 -0.80
N GLN A 72 9.73 0.39 0.15
CA GLN A 72 10.63 1.22 0.96
C GLN A 72 11.84 1.68 0.13
N LEU A 73 12.08 2.97 0.04
CA LEU A 73 13.27 3.51 -0.63
C LEU A 73 14.55 3.20 0.15
N SER A 74 14.46 3.18 1.49
CA SER A 74 15.58 2.85 2.38
C SER A 74 16.08 1.41 2.23
N GLU A 75 15.19 0.50 1.81
CA GLU A 75 15.45 -0.94 1.65
C GLU A 75 15.29 -1.36 0.17
N MET A 76 15.45 -0.44 -0.76
CA MET A 76 15.21 -0.72 -2.18
C MET A 76 16.28 -1.63 -2.76
N GLU A 77 15.84 -2.75 -3.29
CA GLU A 77 16.65 -3.73 -3.98
C GLU A 77 16.29 -3.80 -5.47
N GLY A 78 17.07 -4.56 -6.24
CA GLY A 78 16.75 -4.87 -7.64
C GLY A 78 15.56 -5.81 -7.80
N LYS A 79 15.14 -6.02 -9.04
CA LYS A 79 14.08 -6.94 -9.46
C LYS A 79 12.65 -6.45 -9.13
N SER A 80 11.66 -7.04 -9.79
CA SER A 80 10.24 -6.71 -9.63
C SER A 80 9.95 -5.20 -9.67
N PRO A 81 10.43 -4.49 -10.73
CA PRO A 81 10.35 -3.04 -10.79
C PRO A 81 8.90 -2.53 -10.80
N ALA A 82 7.98 -3.22 -11.47
CA ALA A 82 6.59 -2.78 -11.54
C ALA A 82 5.94 -2.79 -10.15
N TYR A 83 6.12 -3.85 -9.40
CA TYR A 83 5.58 -3.94 -8.04
C TYR A 83 6.22 -2.92 -7.10
N ARG A 84 7.57 -2.88 -7.06
CA ARG A 84 8.32 -1.93 -6.22
C ARG A 84 7.92 -0.49 -6.50
N ILE A 85 7.95 -0.06 -7.76
CA ILE A 85 7.54 1.29 -8.17
C ILE A 85 6.10 1.59 -7.75
N SER A 86 5.17 0.65 -7.96
CA SER A 86 3.77 0.86 -7.61
C SER A 86 3.56 1.07 -6.10
N LYS A 87 4.28 0.30 -5.25
CA LYS A 87 4.15 0.43 -3.78
C LYS A 87 4.88 1.67 -3.25
N THR A 88 6.00 2.07 -3.86
CA THR A 88 6.65 3.37 -3.56
C THR A 88 5.74 4.53 -3.96
N ALA A 89 5.11 4.48 -5.13
CA ALA A 89 4.17 5.50 -5.58
C ALA A 89 2.93 5.58 -4.67
N LEU A 90 2.42 4.44 -4.19
CA LEU A 90 1.33 4.40 -3.22
C LEU A 90 1.73 5.03 -1.88
N ASN A 91 2.98 4.85 -1.43
CA ASN A 91 3.54 5.52 -0.27
C ASN A 91 3.59 7.05 -0.47
N ALA A 92 3.98 7.51 -1.66
CA ALA A 92 3.95 8.93 -2.01
C ALA A 92 2.51 9.47 -1.98
N LEU A 93 1.54 8.76 -2.56
CA LEU A 93 0.12 9.12 -2.51
C LEU A 93 -0.37 9.26 -1.06
N THR A 94 0.02 8.34 -0.17
CA THR A 94 -0.31 8.40 1.26
C THR A 94 0.16 9.71 1.89
N ARG A 95 1.39 10.11 1.65
CA ARG A 95 1.98 11.35 2.18
C ARG A 95 1.27 12.59 1.66
N ILE A 96 1.02 12.64 0.36
CA ILE A 96 0.33 13.77 -0.29
C ILE A 96 -1.08 13.91 0.27
N LEU A 97 -1.84 12.81 0.31
CA LEU A 97 -3.22 12.83 0.77
C LEU A 97 -3.32 13.19 2.26
N ALA A 98 -2.42 12.69 3.10
CA ALA A 98 -2.35 13.07 4.51
C ALA A 98 -2.14 14.57 4.71
N ALA A 99 -1.26 15.18 3.90
CA ALA A 99 -1.01 16.62 3.94
C ALA A 99 -2.23 17.43 3.47
N GLU A 100 -2.88 17.01 2.39
CA GLU A 100 -4.04 17.70 1.79
C GLU A 100 -5.33 17.54 2.60
N THR A 101 -5.39 16.57 3.52
CA THR A 101 -6.54 16.33 4.40
C THR A 101 -6.32 16.79 5.83
N GLN A 102 -5.17 17.44 6.10
CA GLN A 102 -4.84 17.96 7.43
C GLN A 102 -5.93 18.92 7.94
N GLY A 103 -6.28 18.79 9.23
CA GLY A 103 -7.30 19.63 9.88
C GLY A 103 -8.76 19.14 9.71
N TYR A 104 -8.97 18.04 9.00
CA TYR A 104 -10.32 17.45 8.80
C TYR A 104 -10.58 16.18 9.62
N ASN A 105 -9.68 15.82 10.54
CA ASN A 105 -9.74 14.54 11.27
C ASN A 105 -9.76 13.33 10.32
N ILE A 106 -8.96 13.40 9.27
CA ILE A 106 -8.73 12.30 8.35
C ILE A 106 -7.30 11.81 8.55
N LEU A 107 -7.15 10.53 8.93
CA LEU A 107 -5.85 9.90 9.09
C LEU A 107 -5.58 8.98 7.90
N VAL A 108 -4.46 9.23 7.22
CA VAL A 108 -4.06 8.51 6.01
C VAL A 108 -2.71 7.85 6.27
N ASN A 109 -2.65 6.53 6.24
CA ASN A 109 -1.42 5.80 6.51
C ASN A 109 -1.19 4.66 5.52
N SER A 110 0.08 4.35 5.26
CA SER A 110 0.50 3.13 4.60
C SER A 110 0.77 2.03 5.62
N VAL A 111 0.40 0.80 5.30
CA VAL A 111 0.67 -0.38 6.12
C VAL A 111 1.35 -1.46 5.29
N CYS A 112 2.46 -1.98 5.79
CA CYS A 112 3.07 -3.19 5.28
C CYS A 112 2.59 -4.38 6.12
N PRO A 113 1.84 -5.34 5.56
CA PRO A 113 1.36 -6.50 6.32
C PRO A 113 2.46 -7.53 6.62
N GLY A 114 3.67 -7.35 6.08
CA GLY A 114 4.71 -8.35 6.04
C GLY A 114 4.50 -9.36 4.92
N TRP A 115 5.21 -10.49 4.97
CA TRP A 115 5.07 -11.58 4.00
C TRP A 115 3.98 -12.54 4.46
N VAL A 116 2.81 -12.46 3.83
CA VAL A 116 1.56 -13.10 4.27
C VAL A 116 1.16 -14.21 3.30
N ARG A 117 0.71 -15.35 3.81
CA ARG A 117 0.20 -16.49 3.03
C ARG A 117 -1.11 -16.12 2.33
N THR A 118 -0.96 -15.60 1.12
CA THR A 118 -2.01 -15.21 0.18
C THR A 118 -1.60 -15.67 -1.21
N ASP A 119 -2.42 -15.47 -2.22
CA ASP A 119 -2.05 -15.74 -3.62
C ASP A 119 -0.79 -14.98 -4.05
N ILE A 120 -0.58 -13.77 -3.53
CA ILE A 120 0.63 -12.97 -3.79
C ILE A 120 1.83 -13.51 -3.01
N GLY A 121 1.67 -13.81 -1.73
CA GLY A 121 2.77 -14.22 -0.86
C GLY A 121 3.18 -15.68 -1.00
N GLY A 122 2.29 -16.51 -1.51
CA GLY A 122 2.52 -17.94 -1.66
C GLY A 122 2.46 -18.74 -0.35
N PRO A 123 2.55 -20.08 -0.42
CA PRO A 123 2.36 -20.97 0.73
C PRO A 123 3.52 -20.92 1.74
N ASN A 124 4.70 -20.46 1.32
CA ASN A 124 5.89 -20.41 2.14
C ASN A 124 6.02 -19.13 2.97
N ALA A 125 5.05 -18.21 2.85
CA ALA A 125 5.08 -16.97 3.60
C ALA A 125 4.98 -17.22 5.11
N GLU A 126 5.71 -16.44 5.89
CA GLU A 126 5.87 -16.67 7.34
C GLU A 126 4.60 -16.35 8.13
N ARG A 127 3.80 -15.36 7.64
CA ARG A 127 2.64 -14.84 8.38
C ARG A 127 1.33 -15.45 7.92
N GLY A 128 0.43 -15.72 8.87
CA GLY A 128 -0.97 -16.01 8.57
C GLY A 128 -1.74 -14.75 8.15
N VAL A 129 -2.90 -14.94 7.53
CA VAL A 129 -3.77 -13.84 7.07
C VAL A 129 -4.20 -12.93 8.22
N GLU A 130 -4.59 -13.51 9.35
CA GLU A 130 -5.01 -12.76 10.55
C GLU A 130 -3.89 -11.86 11.07
N GLN A 131 -2.66 -12.37 11.13
CA GLN A 131 -1.50 -11.59 11.54
C GLN A 131 -1.20 -10.44 10.56
N GLY A 132 -1.28 -10.71 9.25
CA GLY A 132 -1.10 -9.68 8.24
C GLY A 132 -2.18 -8.60 8.28
N ALA A 133 -3.43 -9.00 8.53
CA ALA A 133 -4.57 -8.09 8.61
C ALA A 133 -4.57 -7.22 9.88
N SER A 134 -3.99 -7.68 10.98
CA SER A 134 -4.05 -6.98 12.28
C SER A 134 -3.53 -5.55 12.22
N GLY A 135 -2.41 -5.31 11.52
CA GLY A 135 -1.85 -3.97 11.34
C GLY A 135 -2.74 -3.06 10.46
N ILE A 136 -3.44 -3.64 9.49
CA ILE A 136 -4.37 -2.92 8.62
C ILE A 136 -5.60 -2.49 9.44
N VAL A 137 -6.16 -3.40 10.24
CA VAL A 137 -7.29 -3.11 11.13
C VAL A 137 -6.90 -2.05 12.16
N TRP A 138 -5.71 -2.17 12.77
CA TRP A 138 -5.18 -1.14 13.68
C TRP A 138 -5.19 0.24 13.03
N ALA A 139 -4.64 0.39 11.81
CA ALA A 139 -4.61 1.68 11.12
C ALA A 139 -6.01 2.19 10.72
N ALA A 140 -6.94 1.28 10.40
CA ALA A 140 -8.32 1.60 10.05
C ALA A 140 -9.17 2.05 11.25
N THR A 141 -8.74 1.73 12.48
CA THR A 141 -9.48 2.02 13.71
C THR A 141 -8.72 2.96 14.66
N LEU A 142 -7.78 3.72 14.14
CA LEU A 142 -7.01 4.69 14.92
C LEU A 142 -7.93 5.74 15.58
N PRO A 143 -7.66 6.13 16.84
CA PRO A 143 -8.34 7.25 17.48
C PRO A 143 -7.99 8.57 16.77
N ASP A 144 -8.71 9.64 17.11
CA ASP A 144 -8.58 10.94 16.42
C ASP A 144 -7.20 11.59 16.58
N ASP A 145 -6.49 11.26 17.63
CA ASP A 145 -5.11 11.68 17.92
C ASP A 145 -4.05 10.69 17.39
N GLY A 146 -4.47 9.71 16.61
CA GLY A 146 -3.58 8.71 16.01
C GLY A 146 -2.62 9.28 14.98
N PRO A 147 -1.62 8.49 14.56
CA PRO A 147 -0.64 8.91 13.56
C PRO A 147 -1.29 9.17 12.20
N ASN A 148 -0.75 10.16 11.48
CA ASN A 148 -1.17 10.54 10.13
C ASN A 148 0.04 10.68 9.20
N GLY A 149 -0.04 10.15 8.00
CA GLY A 149 1.01 10.25 6.99
C GLY A 149 2.22 9.38 7.28
N GLY A 150 2.06 8.29 8.05
CA GLY A 150 3.13 7.35 8.38
C GLY A 150 3.10 6.06 7.58
N PHE A 151 4.18 5.29 7.70
CA PHE A 151 4.31 3.94 7.18
C PHE A 151 4.55 2.97 8.34
N PHE A 152 3.75 1.92 8.44
CA PHE A 152 3.71 1.07 9.63
C PHE A 152 3.75 -0.42 9.28
N ARG A 153 4.34 -1.21 10.20
CA ARG A 153 4.21 -2.66 10.27
C ARG A 153 3.95 -3.04 11.73
N ASP A 154 2.93 -3.85 11.97
CA ASP A 154 2.53 -4.29 13.33
C ASP A 154 2.32 -3.10 14.30
N GLY A 155 1.74 -2.00 13.82
CA GLY A 155 1.53 -0.78 14.60
C GLY A 155 2.79 0.03 14.90
N GLN A 156 3.97 -0.39 14.41
CA GLN A 156 5.23 0.31 14.60
C GLN A 156 5.65 1.05 13.32
N PRO A 157 6.19 2.28 13.43
CA PRO A 157 6.68 3.00 12.27
C PRO A 157 7.87 2.28 11.63
N ILE A 158 7.88 2.28 10.30
CA ILE A 158 9.01 1.80 9.50
C ILE A 158 9.46 2.89 8.52
N PRO A 159 10.72 2.88 8.06
CA PRO A 159 11.22 3.83 7.07
C PRO A 159 10.45 3.76 5.74
N TRP A 160 10.49 4.90 5.01
CA TRP A 160 9.95 4.98 3.65
C TRP A 160 10.85 4.30 2.61
#